data_e7ae60a7bd2b94797e5313f144d233c9
#
_entry.id   e7ae60a7bd2b94797e5313f144d233c9
#
_cell.length_a   1.000
_cell.length_b   1.000
_cell.length_c   1.000
_cell.angle_alpha   90.00
_cell.angle_beta   90.00
_cell.angle_gamma   90.00
#
_symmetry.space_group_name_H-M   'P 1'
#
loop_
_entity.id
_entity.type
_entity.pdbx_description
1 polymer ?
#
loop_
_entity_poly.entity_id
_entity_poly.type
_entity_poly.pdbx_seq_one_letter_code
_entity_poly.pdbx_strand_id
1 'polypeptide(L)'
;MNFIYQSQGLFLHSSTPTFIGSYFRSTLYPFYIYFRSILYDNAEAMNMAGKTLYDKLWDQHLVKQRDDGTALIYIDRHLIHEVTSPQAFEGLRISGRKPWRIAANIATPDHNVPTTTVERLEGIAGIADEISKIQIQTLDDNCDELGITEFKINDVRQGIVHVVGPEQGATLPGMTVVCGDSHTSTHGALGALAHGIGTSEVEHVLATQCLLQRKMKNMLVRIDGELRLGVTAKDLVLAVIGKIGTAGGTGYALEFGGDAIRALSVEGRMTVCNMAIEAGARAGMIAVDQKTIDYCRGRPMSPKGANWDLAAEKWLDLVSDDDAVFDNVVVMQAADIAPQVTWGS
;
A
#
# COMPACT_ATOMS: atom_id res chain seq x y z
N MET A 1 48.73 35.02 -12.36
CA MET A 1 47.92 35.96 -13.18
C MET A 1 46.48 35.83 -12.68
N ASN A 2 46.06 36.89 -12.03
CA ASN A 2 44.74 37.06 -11.40
C ASN A 2 43.65 37.23 -12.45
N PHE A 3 42.47 36.66 -12.21
CA PHE A 3 41.20 37.30 -12.57
C PHE A 3 40.13 37.00 -11.53
N ILE A 4 39.78 38.08 -10.82
CA ILE A 4 38.68 38.27 -9.91
C ILE A 4 37.45 38.59 -10.77
N TYR A 5 36.29 37.95 -10.47
CA TYR A 5 34.99 38.48 -10.87
C TYR A 5 34.09 38.64 -9.64
N GLN A 6 33.86 39.90 -9.31
CA GLN A 6 32.78 40.34 -8.43
C GLN A 6 31.45 40.25 -9.21
N SER A 7 30.40 39.79 -8.60
CA SER A 7 29.02 40.10 -9.00
C SER A 7 28.24 40.61 -7.81
N GLN A 8 27.67 41.75 -8.03
CA GLN A 8 26.95 42.62 -7.12
C GLN A 8 25.62 41.99 -6.69
N GLY A 9 25.24 42.27 -5.44
CA GLY A 9 23.95 41.93 -4.88
C GLY A 9 22.82 42.79 -5.44
N LEU A 10 21.64 42.21 -5.48
CA LEU A 10 20.38 42.93 -5.55
C LEU A 10 19.53 42.54 -4.34
N PHE A 11 19.37 43.51 -3.46
CA PHE A 11 18.37 43.52 -2.40
C PHE A 11 17.00 43.77 -3.03
N LEU A 12 16.02 42.92 -2.78
CA LEU A 12 14.62 43.25 -2.97
C LEU A 12 13.87 43.12 -1.65
N HIS A 13 13.27 44.23 -1.29
CA HIS A 13 12.50 44.49 -0.09
C HIS A 13 11.27 43.59 0.04
N SER A 14 10.97 43.28 1.28
CA SER A 14 9.78 42.66 1.81
C SER A 14 8.51 43.43 1.48
N SER A 15 7.51 42.75 0.96
CA SER A 15 6.10 43.06 1.17
C SER A 15 5.31 41.76 1.19
N THR A 16 4.74 41.50 2.36
CA THR A 16 3.78 40.43 2.63
C THR A 16 2.55 40.51 1.73
N PRO A 17 2.02 39.40 1.26
CA PRO A 17 0.59 39.26 1.06
C PRO A 17 0.01 38.17 1.97
N THR A 18 -0.93 38.65 2.73
CA THR A 18 -1.86 37.91 3.58
C THR A 18 -2.79 37.01 2.77
N PHE A 19 -3.06 35.81 3.31
CA PHE A 19 -4.25 35.01 3.06
C PHE A 19 -4.71 34.71 1.61
N ILE A 20 -4.10 33.73 0.98
CA ILE A 20 -4.75 32.74 0.08
C ILE A 20 -3.82 31.51 0.08
N GLY A 21 -3.98 30.58 0.98
CA GLY A 21 -2.96 29.54 1.12
C GLY A 21 -3.39 28.15 1.57
N SER A 22 -4.65 27.89 1.85
CA SER A 22 -5.05 26.58 2.40
C SER A 22 -5.79 25.64 1.42
N TYR A 23 -6.27 26.12 0.30
CA TYR A 23 -7.03 25.30 -0.66
C TYR A 23 -6.17 24.70 -1.80
N PHE A 24 -4.93 25.17 -2.01
CA PHE A 24 -4.09 24.70 -3.13
C PHE A 24 -3.14 23.54 -2.80
N ARG A 25 -2.94 23.19 -1.53
CA ARG A 25 -1.96 22.15 -1.14
C ARG A 25 -2.47 20.72 -1.14
N SER A 26 -3.77 20.49 -1.07
CA SER A 26 -4.32 19.12 -1.03
C SER A 26 -4.60 18.52 -2.40
N THR A 27 -4.70 19.33 -3.45
CA THR A 27 -5.11 18.92 -4.79
C THR A 27 -3.95 18.75 -5.79
N LEU A 28 -2.77 19.28 -5.48
CA LEU A 28 -1.63 19.31 -6.43
C LEU A 28 -0.55 18.23 -6.22
N TYR A 29 -0.64 17.42 -5.19
CA TYR A 29 0.41 16.43 -4.88
C TYR A 29 0.36 15.15 -5.73
N PRO A 30 -0.78 14.67 -6.23
CA PRO A 30 -0.78 13.66 -7.29
C PRO A 30 -0.08 14.16 -8.56
N PHE A 31 -0.15 15.48 -8.83
CA PHE A 31 0.50 16.13 -9.96
C PHE A 31 2.03 16.24 -9.84
N TYR A 32 2.60 16.32 -8.63
CA TYR A 32 4.05 16.46 -8.49
C TYR A 32 4.80 15.18 -8.81
N ILE A 33 4.27 14.02 -8.43
CA ILE A 33 4.82 12.71 -8.84
C ILE A 33 4.68 12.55 -10.35
N TYR A 34 3.56 12.98 -10.93
CA TYR A 34 3.27 12.94 -12.35
C TYR A 34 4.24 13.79 -13.20
N PHE A 35 4.58 15.01 -12.76
CA PHE A 35 5.53 15.86 -13.49
C PHE A 35 6.98 15.37 -13.42
N ARG A 36 7.35 14.67 -12.37
CA ARG A 36 8.70 14.12 -12.25
C ARG A 36 8.93 12.94 -13.19
N SER A 37 7.92 12.11 -13.42
CA SER A 37 8.02 10.99 -14.38
C SER A 37 8.20 11.49 -15.81
N ILE A 38 7.47 12.53 -16.23
CA ILE A 38 7.55 13.09 -17.61
C ILE A 38 8.93 13.68 -17.92
N LEU A 39 9.64 14.21 -16.93
CA LEU A 39 10.96 14.83 -17.14
C LEU A 39 12.13 13.82 -17.16
N TYR A 40 11.94 12.62 -16.59
CA TYR A 40 12.96 11.56 -16.59
C TYR A 40 12.86 10.61 -17.79
N ASP A 41 11.67 10.45 -18.38
CA ASP A 41 11.44 9.49 -19.48
C ASP A 41 12.15 9.83 -20.81
N ASN A 42 12.71 11.04 -20.96
CA ASN A 42 13.35 11.44 -22.22
C ASN A 42 14.87 11.26 -22.30
N ALA A 43 15.53 10.77 -21.25
CA ALA A 43 17.00 10.72 -21.18
C ALA A 43 17.60 9.30 -21.31
N GLU A 44 16.85 8.22 -21.14
CA GLU A 44 17.40 6.85 -21.10
C GLU A 44 16.68 5.81 -21.98
N ALA A 45 16.00 6.21 -23.03
CA ALA A 45 15.32 5.30 -23.94
C ALA A 45 16.30 4.56 -24.90
N MET A 46 17.45 4.13 -24.41
CA MET A 46 18.36 3.27 -25.15
C MET A 46 18.75 2.02 -24.33
N ASN A 47 18.04 0.91 -24.60
CA ASN A 47 18.46 -0.45 -24.24
C ASN A 47 18.27 -0.90 -22.79
N MET A 48 17.08 -0.67 -22.20
CA MET A 48 16.74 -1.29 -20.91
C MET A 48 15.72 -2.41 -21.13
N ALA A 49 15.97 -3.57 -20.51
CA ALA A 49 14.97 -4.64 -20.39
C ALA A 49 13.66 -4.07 -19.81
N GLY A 50 12.53 -4.65 -20.23
CA GLY A 50 11.20 -4.25 -19.72
C GLY A 50 11.11 -4.35 -18.21
N LYS A 51 10.28 -3.50 -17.61
CA LYS A 51 10.10 -3.40 -16.15
C LYS A 51 8.94 -4.27 -15.71
N THR A 52 9.12 -4.96 -14.57
CA THR A 52 8.00 -5.61 -13.87
C THR A 52 7.09 -4.56 -13.23
N LEU A 53 5.87 -4.94 -12.87
CA LEU A 53 4.96 -4.09 -12.08
C LEU A 53 5.64 -3.58 -10.81
N TYR A 54 6.37 -4.46 -10.11
CA TYR A 54 7.12 -4.07 -8.92
C TYR A 54 8.20 -3.03 -9.22
N ASP A 55 8.96 -3.19 -10.31
CA ASP A 55 9.99 -2.23 -10.69
C ASP A 55 9.40 -0.85 -11.01
N LYS A 56 8.27 -0.81 -11.71
CA LYS A 56 7.55 0.44 -12.01
C LYS A 56 7.12 1.15 -10.73
N LEU A 57 6.50 0.41 -9.79
CA LEU A 57 6.06 0.96 -8.52
C LEU A 57 7.23 1.42 -7.65
N TRP A 58 8.29 0.62 -7.57
CA TRP A 58 9.49 0.97 -6.83
C TRP A 58 10.13 2.26 -7.34
N ASP A 59 10.37 2.34 -8.65
CA ASP A 59 11.04 3.48 -9.27
C ASP A 59 10.23 4.78 -9.13
N GLN A 60 8.89 4.70 -9.20
CA GLN A 60 8.00 5.84 -8.99
C GLN A 60 8.08 6.42 -7.58
N HIS A 61 8.40 5.59 -6.57
CA HIS A 61 8.43 5.98 -5.16
C HIS A 61 9.84 6.12 -4.59
N LEU A 62 10.87 5.84 -5.38
CA LEU A 62 12.26 5.96 -4.96
C LEU A 62 12.63 7.43 -4.70
N VAL A 63 12.88 7.78 -3.44
CA VAL A 63 13.33 9.11 -3.02
C VAL A 63 14.84 9.21 -3.13
N LYS A 64 15.55 8.18 -2.63
CA LYS A 64 17.01 8.15 -2.62
C LYS A 64 17.54 6.72 -2.53
N GLN A 65 18.43 6.38 -3.45
CA GLN A 65 19.26 5.18 -3.32
C GLN A 65 20.48 5.49 -2.48
N ARG A 66 20.88 4.57 -1.59
CA ARG A 66 22.08 4.67 -0.74
C ARG A 66 23.15 3.70 -1.21
N ASP A 67 24.40 4.00 -0.86
CA ASP A 67 25.58 3.20 -1.28
C ASP A 67 25.59 1.81 -0.64
N ASP A 68 24.91 1.60 0.49
CA ASP A 68 24.79 0.30 1.16
C ASP A 68 23.72 -0.63 0.54
N GLY A 69 23.14 -0.23 -0.59
CA GLY A 69 22.10 -0.97 -1.30
C GLY A 69 20.70 -0.81 -0.69
N THR A 70 20.53 0.05 0.33
CA THR A 70 19.21 0.44 0.84
C THR A 70 18.66 1.63 0.06
N ALA A 71 17.35 1.81 0.07
CA ALA A 71 16.67 2.90 -0.59
C ALA A 71 15.62 3.52 0.32
N LEU A 72 15.49 4.83 0.26
CA LEU A 72 14.42 5.55 0.89
C LEU A 72 13.23 5.61 -0.07
N ILE A 73 12.12 4.99 0.31
CA ILE A 73 10.89 4.88 -0.48
C ILE A 73 9.82 5.78 0.15
N TYR A 74 9.15 6.57 -0.67
CA TYR A 74 8.00 7.36 -0.24
C TYR A 74 6.78 6.47 -0.04
N ILE A 75 5.98 6.76 0.99
CA ILE A 75 4.75 6.03 1.33
C ILE A 75 3.54 6.92 1.09
N ASP A 76 2.64 6.51 0.19
CA ASP A 76 1.44 7.28 -0.14
C ASP A 76 0.36 7.16 0.93
N ARG A 77 0.18 5.93 1.47
CA ARG A 77 -0.85 5.62 2.44
C ARG A 77 -0.30 4.83 3.60
N HIS A 78 -0.57 5.29 4.80
CA HIS A 78 -0.31 4.57 6.03
C HIS A 78 -1.66 4.23 6.69
N LEU A 79 -1.93 2.95 6.82
CA LEU A 79 -3.10 2.43 7.53
C LEU A 79 -2.69 2.08 8.96
N ILE A 80 -3.54 2.42 9.92
CA ILE A 80 -3.21 2.34 11.34
C ILE A 80 -4.32 1.57 12.07
N HIS A 81 -3.92 0.68 12.96
CA HIS A 81 -4.83 -0.01 13.88
C HIS A 81 -4.29 0.01 15.31
N GLU A 82 -5.09 -0.47 16.27
CA GLU A 82 -4.85 -0.31 17.70
C GLU A 82 -3.66 -1.12 18.24
N VAL A 83 -3.24 -2.21 17.57
CA VAL A 83 -2.24 -3.13 18.16
C VAL A 83 -0.81 -2.60 18.07
N THR A 84 -0.40 -2.07 16.91
CA THR A 84 1.00 -1.67 16.63
C THR A 84 1.26 -0.17 16.74
N SER A 85 0.20 0.64 16.89
CA SER A 85 0.32 2.09 16.86
C SER A 85 0.63 2.76 18.22
N PRO A 86 0.24 2.24 19.40
CA PRO A 86 0.43 2.95 20.67
C PRO A 86 1.87 3.37 20.93
N GLN A 87 2.82 2.45 20.79
CA GLN A 87 4.24 2.72 21.03
C GLN A 87 4.84 3.66 19.96
N ALA A 88 4.34 3.61 18.73
CA ALA A 88 4.78 4.50 17.66
C ALA A 88 4.36 5.96 17.94
N PHE A 89 3.14 6.19 18.40
CA PHE A 89 2.67 7.51 18.80
C PHE A 89 3.42 8.03 20.04
N GLU A 90 3.69 7.16 21.01
CA GLU A 90 4.49 7.52 22.18
C GLU A 90 5.92 7.89 21.80
N GLY A 91 6.54 7.16 20.87
CA GLY A 91 7.86 7.49 20.32
C GLY A 91 7.90 8.87 19.68
N LEU A 92 6.84 9.26 18.94
CA LEU A 92 6.71 10.61 18.40
C LEU A 92 6.65 11.68 19.50
N ARG A 93 5.86 11.45 20.56
CA ARG A 93 5.78 12.40 21.69
C ARG A 93 7.11 12.56 22.40
N ILE A 94 7.78 11.45 22.76
CA ILE A 94 9.10 11.48 23.42
C ILE A 94 10.13 12.20 22.56
N SER A 95 10.12 12.01 21.25
CA SER A 95 11.05 12.67 20.32
C SER A 95 10.65 14.10 19.95
N GLY A 96 9.51 14.60 20.44
CA GLY A 96 8.98 15.93 20.11
C GLY A 96 8.57 16.08 18.64
N ARG A 97 8.28 14.99 17.95
CA ARG A 97 7.89 14.95 16.54
C ARG A 97 6.38 14.91 16.38
N LYS A 98 5.91 15.31 15.21
CA LYS A 98 4.52 15.21 14.79
C LYS A 98 4.43 14.48 13.46
N PRO A 99 3.29 13.84 13.14
CA PRO A 99 3.08 13.28 11.82
C PRO A 99 3.27 14.34 10.72
N TRP A 100 4.06 13.99 9.71
CA TRP A 100 4.37 14.94 8.63
C TRP A 100 3.19 15.17 7.68
N ARG A 101 2.48 14.10 7.29
CA ARG A 101 1.31 14.16 6.41
C ARG A 101 0.10 13.49 7.06
N ILE A 102 -0.66 14.25 7.83
CA ILE A 102 -1.83 13.73 8.56
C ILE A 102 -2.81 13.05 7.60
N ALA A 103 -3.14 13.67 6.47
CA ALA A 103 -4.10 13.13 5.50
C ALA A 103 -3.65 11.84 4.79
N ALA A 104 -2.37 11.44 4.89
CA ALA A 104 -1.90 10.15 4.37
C ALA A 104 -2.20 9.00 5.32
N ASN A 105 -2.56 9.28 6.57
CA ASN A 105 -2.84 8.31 7.60
C ASN A 105 -4.35 8.11 7.76
N ILE A 106 -4.79 6.86 7.84
CA ILE A 106 -6.18 6.48 8.11
C ILE A 106 -6.16 5.37 9.14
N ALA A 107 -6.96 5.53 10.19
CA ALA A 107 -7.03 4.59 11.29
C ALA A 107 -8.39 3.90 11.36
N THR A 108 -8.39 2.68 11.85
CA THR A 108 -9.58 1.93 12.27
C THR A 108 -9.18 0.83 13.25
N PRO A 109 -9.89 0.63 14.37
CA PRO A 109 -9.65 -0.55 15.20
C PRO A 109 -10.20 -1.79 14.50
N ASP A 110 -9.48 -2.91 14.51
CA ASP A 110 -9.92 -4.13 13.82
C ASP A 110 -9.52 -5.45 14.50
N HIS A 111 -8.50 -5.47 15.35
CA HIS A 111 -8.03 -6.68 16.02
C HIS A 111 -8.77 -6.96 17.32
N ASN A 112 -9.03 -5.92 18.12
CA ASN A 112 -9.57 -6.02 19.48
C ASN A 112 -11.05 -5.60 19.58
N VAL A 113 -11.76 -5.60 18.47
CA VAL A 113 -13.17 -5.24 18.40
C VAL A 113 -14.07 -6.44 18.71
N PRO A 114 -15.17 -6.28 19.45
CA PRO A 114 -16.15 -7.34 19.66
C PRO A 114 -16.78 -7.79 18.34
N THR A 115 -17.06 -9.08 18.24
CA THR A 115 -17.72 -9.66 17.05
C THR A 115 -19.25 -9.75 17.20
N THR A 116 -19.78 -9.58 18.42
CA THR A 116 -21.23 -9.61 18.65
C THR A 116 -21.84 -8.22 18.45
N THR A 117 -23.04 -8.19 17.87
CA THR A 117 -23.76 -6.92 17.63
C THR A 117 -24.06 -6.18 18.94
N VAL A 118 -24.39 -6.88 20.01
CA VAL A 118 -24.74 -6.28 21.31
C VAL A 118 -23.55 -5.53 21.89
N GLU A 119 -22.40 -6.18 21.99
CA GLU A 119 -21.18 -5.54 22.52
C GLU A 119 -20.71 -4.38 21.63
N ARG A 120 -20.83 -4.50 20.31
CA ARG A 120 -20.49 -3.41 19.40
C ARG A 120 -21.36 -2.17 19.54
N LEU A 121 -22.66 -2.34 19.84
CA LEU A 121 -23.56 -1.20 20.06
C LEU A 121 -23.20 -0.37 21.31
N GLU A 122 -22.55 -0.99 22.30
CA GLU A 122 -22.05 -0.31 23.49
C GLU A 122 -20.70 0.41 23.25
N GLY A 123 -20.11 0.22 22.05
CA GLY A 123 -18.82 0.81 21.71
C GLY A 123 -17.70 0.28 22.58
N ILE A 124 -16.76 1.15 22.97
CA ILE A 124 -15.63 0.78 23.83
C ILE A 124 -16.10 0.22 25.19
N ALA A 125 -17.25 0.69 25.71
CA ALA A 125 -17.79 0.19 26.97
C ALA A 125 -18.18 -1.30 26.89
N GLY A 126 -18.58 -1.79 25.74
CA GLY A 126 -18.94 -3.19 25.51
C GLY A 126 -17.78 -4.16 25.42
N ILE A 127 -16.53 -3.67 25.39
CA ILE A 127 -15.33 -4.51 25.30
C ILE A 127 -15.05 -5.09 26.69
N ALA A 128 -15.12 -6.41 26.81
CA ALA A 128 -14.93 -7.10 28.10
C ALA A 128 -13.46 -7.20 28.53
N ASP A 129 -12.53 -7.35 27.57
CA ASP A 129 -11.10 -7.42 27.84
C ASP A 129 -10.51 -6.03 28.05
N GLU A 130 -9.97 -5.75 29.22
CA GLU A 130 -9.45 -4.44 29.60
C GLU A 130 -8.25 -4.00 28.76
N ILE A 131 -7.40 -4.94 28.30
CA ILE A 131 -6.25 -4.61 27.45
C ILE A 131 -6.73 -4.18 26.08
N SER A 132 -7.63 -4.93 25.47
CA SER A 132 -8.29 -4.58 24.21
C SER A 132 -8.96 -3.21 24.25
N LYS A 133 -9.68 -2.95 25.35
CA LYS A 133 -10.34 -1.68 25.62
C LYS A 133 -9.35 -0.51 25.66
N ILE A 134 -8.26 -0.67 26.43
CA ILE A 134 -7.19 0.34 26.52
C ILE A 134 -6.56 0.59 25.16
N GLN A 135 -6.30 -0.43 24.36
CA GLN A 135 -5.68 -0.28 23.04
C GLN A 135 -6.57 0.51 22.09
N ILE A 136 -7.88 0.22 22.03
CA ILE A 136 -8.81 0.96 21.17
C ILE A 136 -8.96 2.39 21.68
N GLN A 137 -9.12 2.62 22.98
CA GLN A 137 -9.19 3.97 23.53
C GLN A 137 -7.91 4.77 23.20
N THR A 138 -6.74 4.13 23.30
CA THR A 138 -5.46 4.77 22.96
C THR A 138 -5.38 5.15 21.49
N LEU A 139 -5.94 4.34 20.59
CA LEU A 139 -6.02 4.68 19.17
C LEU A 139 -6.91 5.91 18.97
N ASP A 140 -8.12 5.92 19.56
CA ASP A 140 -9.06 7.04 19.49
C ASP A 140 -8.40 8.34 20.00
N ASP A 141 -7.77 8.29 21.18
CA ASP A 141 -7.13 9.45 21.81
C ASP A 141 -5.98 9.99 20.93
N ASN A 142 -5.15 9.11 20.36
CA ASN A 142 -4.05 9.50 19.47
C ASN A 142 -4.55 10.13 18.16
N CYS A 143 -5.60 9.56 17.58
CA CYS A 143 -6.18 10.06 16.34
C CYS A 143 -6.85 11.43 16.56
N ASP A 144 -7.58 11.59 17.67
CA ASP A 144 -8.22 12.86 18.03
C ASP A 144 -7.18 13.95 18.34
N GLU A 145 -6.10 13.63 19.08
CA GLU A 145 -5.02 14.57 19.40
C GLU A 145 -4.32 15.09 18.13
N LEU A 146 -4.07 14.20 17.16
CA LEU A 146 -3.26 14.50 15.99
C LEU A 146 -4.09 14.88 14.75
N GLY A 147 -5.42 14.76 14.82
CA GLY A 147 -6.33 15.04 13.70
C GLY A 147 -6.25 13.99 12.58
N ILE A 148 -5.90 12.75 12.92
CA ILE A 148 -5.88 11.63 11.97
C ILE A 148 -7.31 11.15 11.74
N THR A 149 -7.67 10.91 10.49
CA THR A 149 -8.98 10.34 10.15
C THR A 149 -9.08 8.91 10.69
N GLU A 150 -10.06 8.68 11.54
CA GLU A 150 -10.34 7.37 12.11
C GLU A 150 -11.79 6.94 11.86
N PHE A 151 -11.98 5.67 11.56
CA PHE A 151 -13.29 5.01 11.58
C PHE A 151 -13.41 4.23 12.90
N LYS A 152 -13.90 4.92 13.93
CA LYS A 152 -14.01 4.39 15.29
C LYS A 152 -14.95 3.18 15.36
N ILE A 153 -14.92 2.45 16.46
CA ILE A 153 -15.65 1.18 16.64
C ILE A 153 -17.15 1.27 16.29
N ASN A 154 -17.79 2.44 16.47
CA ASN A 154 -19.20 2.69 16.15
C ASN A 154 -19.42 3.31 14.77
N ASP A 155 -18.37 3.60 14.01
CA ASP A 155 -18.52 4.13 12.64
C ASP A 155 -19.02 3.02 11.71
N VAL A 156 -19.99 3.33 10.85
CA VAL A 156 -20.52 2.38 9.86
C VAL A 156 -19.45 1.86 8.90
N ARG A 157 -18.35 2.59 8.74
CA ARG A 157 -17.21 2.24 7.87
C ARG A 157 -16.14 1.43 8.60
N GLN A 158 -16.27 1.25 9.94
CA GLN A 158 -15.32 0.44 10.70
C GLN A 158 -15.32 -1.01 10.20
N GLY A 159 -14.16 -1.60 10.06
CA GLY A 159 -13.95 -2.99 9.64
C GLY A 159 -12.47 -3.33 9.58
N ILE A 160 -12.17 -4.50 9.05
CA ILE A 160 -10.78 -4.93 8.83
C ILE A 160 -10.05 -3.88 7.99
N VAL A 161 -8.91 -3.40 8.48
CA VAL A 161 -8.16 -2.30 7.86
C VAL A 161 -7.84 -2.54 6.39
N HIS A 162 -7.55 -3.78 6.01
CA HIS A 162 -7.25 -4.17 4.63
C HIS A 162 -8.50 -4.29 3.73
N VAL A 163 -9.69 -4.23 4.29
CA VAL A 163 -10.97 -4.13 3.56
C VAL A 163 -11.40 -2.67 3.50
N VAL A 164 -11.30 -1.96 4.63
CA VAL A 164 -11.66 -0.53 4.74
C VAL A 164 -10.86 0.33 3.74
N GLY A 165 -9.55 0.11 3.64
CA GLY A 165 -8.69 0.85 2.70
C GLY A 165 -9.21 0.81 1.27
N PRO A 166 -9.40 -0.36 0.66
CA PRO A 166 -9.98 -0.53 -0.66
C PRO A 166 -11.42 -0.02 -0.80
N GLU A 167 -12.30 -0.35 0.14
CA GLU A 167 -13.72 0.04 0.06
C GLU A 167 -13.94 1.54 0.15
N GLN A 168 -13.10 2.23 0.92
CA GLN A 168 -13.15 3.70 0.99
C GLN A 168 -12.43 4.38 -0.18
N GLY A 169 -11.72 3.63 -1.04
CA GLY A 169 -10.85 4.20 -2.08
C GLY A 169 -9.63 4.89 -1.48
N ALA A 170 -9.26 4.52 -0.25
CA ALA A 170 -8.06 4.99 0.42
C ALA A 170 -6.80 4.30 -0.12
N THR A 171 -6.97 3.07 -0.63
CA THR A 171 -5.99 2.35 -1.44
C THR A 171 -6.41 2.39 -2.89
N LEU A 172 -5.50 2.83 -3.75
CA LEU A 172 -5.71 2.97 -5.21
C LEU A 172 -4.51 2.38 -5.96
N PRO A 173 -4.69 2.03 -7.24
CA PRO A 173 -3.59 1.54 -8.06
C PRO A 173 -2.40 2.51 -8.08
N GLY A 174 -1.20 1.96 -8.10
CA GLY A 174 0.03 2.74 -8.16
C GLY A 174 0.53 3.29 -6.83
N MET A 175 -0.21 3.11 -5.73
CA MET A 175 0.20 3.61 -4.41
C MET A 175 1.20 2.66 -3.72
N THR A 176 2.03 3.23 -2.86
CA THR A 176 2.71 2.51 -1.78
C THR A 176 1.84 2.55 -0.53
N VAL A 177 1.56 1.39 0.06
CA VAL A 177 0.68 1.25 1.24
C VAL A 177 1.38 0.47 2.33
N VAL A 178 1.40 1.00 3.55
CA VAL A 178 1.95 0.28 4.70
C VAL A 178 0.98 0.27 5.88
N CYS A 179 1.10 -0.75 6.71
CA CYS A 179 0.36 -0.91 7.95
C CYS A 179 1.21 -1.74 8.92
N GLY A 180 0.96 -1.60 10.20
CA GLY A 180 1.58 -2.45 11.24
C GLY A 180 1.07 -3.89 11.28
N ASP A 181 0.63 -4.43 10.16
CA ASP A 181 0.06 -5.76 9.98
C ASP A 181 0.66 -6.46 8.77
N SER A 182 0.99 -7.75 8.91
CA SER A 182 1.64 -8.55 7.85
C SER A 182 0.78 -8.70 6.60
N HIS A 183 -0.56 -8.78 6.75
CA HIS A 183 -1.49 -8.97 5.64
C HIS A 183 -1.80 -7.69 4.85
N THR A 184 -1.02 -6.64 5.05
CA THR A 184 -1.03 -5.42 4.21
C THR A 184 -0.80 -5.73 2.72
N SER A 185 -0.17 -6.87 2.40
CA SER A 185 -0.04 -7.38 1.02
C SER A 185 -1.38 -7.51 0.28
N THR A 186 -2.51 -7.61 0.99
CA THR A 186 -3.87 -7.63 0.43
C THR A 186 -4.11 -6.49 -0.58
N HIS A 187 -3.58 -5.31 -0.30
CA HIS A 187 -3.77 -4.12 -1.15
C HIS A 187 -3.10 -4.24 -2.53
N GLY A 188 -2.17 -5.18 -2.70
CA GLY A 188 -1.57 -5.49 -4.00
C GLY A 188 -2.55 -6.03 -5.03
N ALA A 189 -3.73 -6.51 -4.60
CA ALA A 189 -4.84 -6.87 -5.48
C ALA A 189 -5.34 -5.70 -6.36
N LEU A 190 -5.06 -4.48 -5.95
CA LEU A 190 -5.39 -3.25 -6.70
C LEU A 190 -4.18 -2.68 -7.46
N GLY A 191 -3.08 -3.42 -7.61
CA GLY A 191 -1.87 -2.91 -8.25
C GLY A 191 -1.13 -1.88 -7.39
N ALA A 192 -1.21 -2.00 -6.06
CA ALA A 192 -0.44 -1.20 -5.11
C ALA A 192 0.79 -1.98 -4.63
N LEU A 193 1.89 -1.29 -4.32
CA LEU A 193 3.02 -1.86 -3.59
C LEU A 193 2.73 -1.77 -2.10
N ALA A 194 2.29 -2.87 -1.51
CA ALA A 194 1.79 -2.89 -0.14
C ALA A 194 2.46 -3.98 0.69
N HIS A 195 2.87 -3.63 1.91
CA HIS A 195 3.47 -4.59 2.83
C HIS A 195 3.40 -4.15 4.29
N GLY A 196 3.47 -5.15 5.19
CA GLY A 196 3.55 -4.93 6.63
C GLY A 196 4.86 -4.29 7.07
N ILE A 197 4.80 -3.53 8.16
CA ILE A 197 5.92 -2.86 8.81
C ILE A 197 5.88 -3.06 10.32
N GLY A 198 7.04 -3.02 10.97
CA GLY A 198 7.13 -3.10 12.43
C GLY A 198 6.82 -1.77 13.13
N THR A 199 6.57 -1.81 14.45
CA THR A 199 6.19 -0.64 15.25
C THR A 199 7.16 0.54 15.12
N SER A 200 8.47 0.31 15.08
CA SER A 200 9.47 1.37 14.89
C SER A 200 9.41 1.98 13.47
N GLU A 201 9.04 1.18 12.48
CA GLU A 201 8.82 1.66 11.12
C GLU A 201 7.51 2.46 11.03
N VAL A 202 6.46 2.08 11.80
CA VAL A 202 5.22 2.88 11.94
C VAL A 202 5.54 4.29 12.44
N GLU A 203 6.34 4.43 13.51
CA GLU A 203 6.82 5.74 14.00
C GLU A 203 7.57 6.50 12.91
N HIS A 204 8.48 5.82 12.21
CA HIS A 204 9.28 6.42 11.15
C HIS A 204 8.41 6.96 10.00
N VAL A 205 7.43 6.17 9.55
CA VAL A 205 6.51 6.58 8.48
C VAL A 205 5.62 7.74 8.93
N LEU A 206 5.10 7.72 10.16
CA LEU A 206 4.35 8.85 10.71
C LEU A 206 5.18 10.13 10.65
N ALA A 207 6.44 10.07 11.10
CA ALA A 207 7.33 11.24 11.17
C ALA A 207 7.78 11.75 9.80
N THR A 208 7.98 10.89 8.80
CA THR A 208 8.71 11.20 7.56
C THR A 208 7.97 10.91 6.27
N GLN A 209 6.93 10.12 6.32
CA GLN A 209 6.22 9.54 5.17
C GLN A 209 7.15 8.74 4.25
N CYS A 210 8.24 8.23 4.76
CA CYS A 210 9.21 7.43 4.03
C CYS A 210 9.58 6.19 4.81
N LEU A 211 10.14 5.21 4.10
CA LEU A 211 10.62 3.96 4.67
C LEU A 211 11.96 3.57 4.06
N LEU A 212 12.90 3.13 4.89
CA LEU A 212 14.19 2.61 4.43
C LEU A 212 14.04 1.12 4.12
N GLN A 213 14.24 0.72 2.86
CA GLN A 213 14.03 -0.65 2.39
C GLN A 213 15.17 -1.11 1.47
N ARG A 214 15.35 -2.44 1.36
CA ARG A 214 16.08 -3.05 0.26
C ARG A 214 15.11 -3.49 -0.81
N LYS A 215 15.47 -3.27 -2.09
CA LYS A 215 14.65 -3.74 -3.21
C LYS A 215 14.56 -5.27 -3.17
N MET A 216 13.34 -5.78 -3.25
CA MET A 216 13.08 -7.23 -3.33
C MET A 216 13.37 -7.76 -4.73
N LYS A 217 13.58 -9.05 -4.83
CA LYS A 217 13.57 -9.76 -6.11
C LYS A 217 12.16 -9.89 -6.65
N ASN A 218 12.03 -10.09 -7.96
CA ASN A 218 10.75 -10.28 -8.65
C ASN A 218 10.46 -11.77 -8.85
N MET A 219 9.28 -12.24 -8.46
CA MET A 219 8.81 -13.60 -8.79
C MET A 219 7.44 -13.51 -9.47
N LEU A 220 7.35 -14.07 -10.68
CA LEU A 220 6.06 -14.27 -11.34
C LEU A 220 5.46 -15.62 -10.95
N VAL A 221 4.23 -15.61 -10.45
CA VAL A 221 3.40 -16.80 -10.25
C VAL A 221 2.27 -16.77 -11.28
N ARG A 222 2.44 -17.51 -12.39
CA ARG A 222 1.50 -17.54 -13.51
C ARG A 222 0.62 -18.78 -13.42
N ILE A 223 -0.70 -18.58 -13.42
CA ILE A 223 -1.70 -19.65 -13.36
C ILE A 223 -2.60 -19.55 -14.58
N ASP A 224 -2.36 -20.44 -15.55
CA ASP A 224 -3.04 -20.43 -16.83
C ASP A 224 -4.30 -21.33 -16.82
N GLY A 225 -5.27 -20.98 -17.67
CA GLY A 225 -6.53 -21.72 -17.81
C GLY A 225 -7.58 -21.32 -16.78
N GLU A 226 -8.61 -22.17 -16.63
CA GLU A 226 -9.78 -21.92 -15.80
C GLU A 226 -9.81 -22.82 -14.56
N LEU A 227 -10.21 -22.27 -13.42
CA LEU A 227 -10.43 -23.04 -12.20
C LEU A 227 -11.65 -23.96 -12.35
N ARG A 228 -11.55 -25.15 -11.79
CA ARG A 228 -12.68 -26.08 -11.75
C ARG A 228 -13.81 -25.56 -10.86
N LEU A 229 -15.02 -25.97 -11.14
CA LEU A 229 -16.17 -25.68 -10.30
C LEU A 229 -15.89 -26.10 -8.84
N GLY A 230 -16.13 -25.23 -7.89
CA GLY A 230 -15.91 -25.45 -6.46
C GLY A 230 -14.50 -25.15 -5.97
N VAL A 231 -13.56 -24.81 -6.86
CA VAL A 231 -12.22 -24.32 -6.49
C VAL A 231 -12.26 -22.79 -6.35
N THR A 232 -11.79 -22.29 -5.21
CA THR A 232 -11.84 -20.89 -4.83
C THR A 232 -10.46 -20.22 -4.95
N ALA A 233 -10.40 -18.89 -4.79
CA ALA A 233 -9.15 -18.15 -4.72
C ALA A 233 -8.23 -18.64 -3.57
N LYS A 234 -8.82 -19.10 -2.45
CA LYS A 234 -8.08 -19.68 -1.33
C LYS A 234 -7.42 -21.00 -1.70
N ASP A 235 -8.13 -21.88 -2.40
CA ASP A 235 -7.54 -23.14 -2.89
C ASP A 235 -6.37 -22.86 -3.84
N LEU A 236 -6.54 -21.86 -4.72
CA LEU A 236 -5.52 -21.44 -5.66
C LEU A 236 -4.24 -21.01 -4.94
N VAL A 237 -4.33 -20.09 -3.98
CA VAL A 237 -3.14 -19.60 -3.28
C VAL A 237 -2.54 -20.67 -2.36
N LEU A 238 -3.35 -21.54 -1.74
CA LEU A 238 -2.84 -22.69 -0.98
C LEU A 238 -2.07 -23.67 -1.88
N ALA A 239 -2.54 -23.89 -3.12
CA ALA A 239 -1.79 -24.71 -4.08
C ALA A 239 -0.46 -24.06 -4.47
N VAL A 240 -0.42 -22.72 -4.60
CA VAL A 240 0.85 -21.97 -4.81
C VAL A 240 1.78 -22.18 -3.63
N ILE A 241 1.30 -22.00 -2.39
CA ILE A 241 2.10 -22.20 -1.17
C ILE A 241 2.62 -23.64 -1.10
N GLY A 242 1.75 -24.63 -1.40
CA GLY A 242 2.15 -26.03 -1.48
C GLY A 242 3.23 -26.30 -2.55
N LYS A 243 3.24 -25.53 -3.64
CA LYS A 243 4.21 -25.64 -4.74
C LYS A 243 5.56 -25.06 -4.40
N ILE A 244 5.59 -23.83 -3.81
CA ILE A 244 6.84 -23.10 -3.56
C ILE A 244 7.36 -23.26 -2.13
N GLY A 245 6.51 -23.74 -1.21
CA GLY A 245 6.78 -23.85 0.22
C GLY A 245 6.50 -22.54 0.98
N THR A 246 6.37 -22.64 2.29
CA THR A 246 6.08 -21.50 3.20
C THR A 246 7.20 -20.45 3.28
N ALA A 247 8.40 -20.76 2.78
CA ALA A 247 9.54 -19.84 2.69
C ALA A 247 9.95 -19.53 1.24
N GLY A 248 9.23 -20.08 0.24
CA GLY A 248 9.61 -19.95 -1.17
C GLY A 248 9.57 -18.52 -1.70
N GLY A 249 8.73 -17.67 -1.11
CA GLY A 249 8.61 -16.25 -1.43
C GLY A 249 9.55 -15.32 -0.65
N THR A 250 10.39 -15.86 0.24
CA THR A 250 11.25 -15.02 1.10
C THR A 250 12.22 -14.18 0.26
N GLY A 251 12.17 -12.88 0.47
CA GLY A 251 12.99 -11.90 -0.28
C GLY A 251 12.43 -11.52 -1.64
N TYR A 252 11.22 -12.00 -2.00
CA TYR A 252 10.55 -11.68 -3.25
C TYR A 252 9.31 -10.80 -3.01
N ALA A 253 9.02 -9.98 -4.03
CA ALA A 253 7.69 -9.47 -4.32
C ALA A 253 7.06 -10.44 -5.34
N LEU A 254 5.89 -11.01 -5.01
CA LEU A 254 5.18 -11.92 -5.90
C LEU A 254 4.27 -11.12 -6.83
N GLU A 255 4.36 -11.35 -8.13
CA GLU A 255 3.36 -10.91 -9.09
C GLU A 255 2.53 -12.11 -9.53
N PHE A 256 1.22 -12.06 -9.28
CA PHE A 256 0.30 -13.11 -9.69
C PHE A 256 -0.30 -12.76 -11.05
N GLY A 257 -0.21 -13.68 -12.00
CA GLY A 257 -0.70 -13.50 -13.38
C GLY A 257 -1.32 -14.77 -13.97
N GLY A 258 -1.70 -14.70 -15.23
CA GLY A 258 -2.36 -15.78 -15.96
C GLY A 258 -3.89 -15.65 -15.99
N ASP A 259 -4.56 -16.52 -16.76
CA ASP A 259 -5.99 -16.43 -17.02
C ASP A 259 -6.81 -16.63 -15.74
N ALA A 260 -6.42 -17.58 -14.91
CA ALA A 260 -7.11 -17.87 -13.66
C ALA A 260 -7.11 -16.66 -12.71
N ILE A 261 -6.00 -15.92 -12.64
CA ILE A 261 -5.91 -14.70 -11.81
C ILE A 261 -6.76 -13.57 -12.38
N ARG A 262 -6.72 -13.37 -13.70
CA ARG A 262 -7.57 -12.36 -14.38
C ARG A 262 -9.05 -12.66 -14.23
N ALA A 263 -9.43 -13.93 -14.17
CA ALA A 263 -10.83 -14.35 -14.00
C ALA A 263 -11.38 -14.04 -12.60
N LEU A 264 -10.55 -14.01 -11.55
CA LEU A 264 -10.97 -13.74 -10.17
C LEU A 264 -11.69 -12.40 -10.04
N SER A 265 -12.64 -12.32 -9.09
CA SER A 265 -13.15 -11.04 -8.58
C SER A 265 -12.04 -10.27 -7.82
N VAL A 266 -12.25 -9.00 -7.54
CA VAL A 266 -11.27 -8.21 -6.76
C VAL A 266 -11.08 -8.80 -5.37
N GLU A 267 -12.14 -9.28 -4.73
CA GLU A 267 -12.08 -9.96 -3.42
C GLU A 267 -11.29 -11.27 -3.50
N GLY A 268 -11.44 -12.03 -4.60
CA GLY A 268 -10.62 -13.21 -4.87
C GLY A 268 -9.14 -12.86 -5.05
N ARG A 269 -8.84 -11.76 -5.74
CA ARG A 269 -7.48 -11.22 -5.86
C ARG A 269 -6.92 -10.76 -4.52
N MET A 270 -7.75 -10.14 -3.67
CA MET A 270 -7.39 -9.78 -2.30
C MET A 270 -7.01 -11.02 -1.49
N THR A 271 -7.76 -12.12 -1.61
CA THR A 271 -7.44 -13.38 -0.95
C THR A 271 -6.06 -13.91 -1.39
N VAL A 272 -5.76 -13.87 -2.69
CA VAL A 272 -4.46 -14.33 -3.23
C VAL A 272 -3.31 -13.45 -2.72
N CYS A 273 -3.44 -12.13 -2.81
CA CYS A 273 -2.41 -11.20 -2.34
C CYS A 273 -2.25 -11.22 -0.82
N ASN A 274 -3.36 -11.37 -0.07
CA ASN A 274 -3.35 -11.52 1.38
C ASN A 274 -2.45 -12.67 1.82
N MET A 275 -2.64 -13.84 1.20
CA MET A 275 -1.94 -15.06 1.57
C MET A 275 -0.53 -15.18 0.95
N ALA A 276 -0.02 -14.17 0.28
CA ALA A 276 1.38 -14.14 -0.15
C ALA A 276 2.35 -14.20 1.04
N ILE A 277 1.93 -13.71 2.22
CA ILE A 277 2.74 -13.73 3.43
C ILE A 277 2.98 -15.16 3.94
N GLU A 278 2.01 -16.08 3.79
CA GLU A 278 2.15 -17.49 4.16
C GLU A 278 3.13 -18.24 3.25
N ALA A 279 3.41 -17.70 2.06
CA ALA A 279 4.51 -18.16 1.21
C ALA A 279 5.86 -17.55 1.58
N GLY A 280 5.93 -16.72 2.62
CA GLY A 280 7.13 -16.00 3.06
C GLY A 280 7.41 -14.72 2.27
N ALA A 281 6.57 -14.35 1.31
CA ALA A 281 6.74 -13.11 0.56
C ALA A 281 6.28 -11.89 1.37
N ARG A 282 6.93 -10.75 1.16
CA ARG A 282 6.56 -9.52 1.84
C ARG A 282 5.45 -8.75 1.10
N ALA A 283 5.34 -8.92 -0.21
CA ALA A 283 4.32 -8.29 -1.04
C ALA A 283 3.79 -9.30 -2.06
N GLY A 284 2.49 -9.22 -2.35
CA GLY A 284 1.83 -9.89 -3.46
C GLY A 284 1.08 -8.85 -4.28
N MET A 285 1.18 -8.90 -5.60
CA MET A 285 0.61 -7.90 -6.50
C MET A 285 -0.08 -8.55 -7.69
N ILE A 286 -1.08 -7.86 -8.21
CA ILE A 286 -1.76 -8.22 -9.46
C ILE A 286 -1.82 -6.98 -10.33
N ALA A 287 -1.50 -7.14 -11.61
CA ALA A 287 -1.57 -6.09 -12.59
C ALA A 287 -2.98 -5.47 -12.68
N VAL A 288 -3.03 -4.18 -12.93
CA VAL A 288 -4.30 -3.43 -13.04
C VAL A 288 -4.99 -3.80 -14.34
N ASP A 289 -6.28 -4.09 -14.24
CA ASP A 289 -7.17 -4.31 -15.38
C ASP A 289 -8.49 -3.54 -15.19
N GLN A 290 -9.41 -3.71 -16.13
CA GLN A 290 -10.70 -3.04 -16.08
C GLN A 290 -11.51 -3.37 -14.81
N LYS A 291 -11.41 -4.61 -14.28
CA LYS A 291 -12.08 -4.96 -13.00
C LYS A 291 -11.56 -4.12 -11.83
N THR A 292 -10.25 -3.88 -11.78
CA THR A 292 -9.64 -3.02 -10.76
C THR A 292 -10.13 -1.58 -10.90
N ILE A 293 -10.19 -1.06 -12.13
CA ILE A 293 -10.71 0.29 -12.40
C ILE A 293 -12.18 0.40 -11.96
N ASP A 294 -13.01 -0.57 -12.34
CA ASP A 294 -14.44 -0.55 -12.00
C ASP A 294 -14.67 -0.68 -10.49
N TYR A 295 -13.85 -1.47 -9.79
CA TYR A 295 -13.90 -1.59 -8.34
C TYR A 295 -13.56 -0.26 -7.63
N CYS A 296 -12.58 0.47 -8.11
CA CYS A 296 -12.15 1.76 -7.53
C CYS A 296 -13.12 2.91 -7.86
N ARG A 297 -13.96 2.75 -8.88
CA ARG A 297 -14.85 3.81 -9.37
C ARG A 297 -15.89 4.22 -8.32
N GLY A 298 -15.97 5.54 -8.06
CA GLY A 298 -17.00 6.11 -7.19
C GLY A 298 -16.81 5.87 -5.70
N ARG A 299 -15.71 5.25 -5.27
CA ARG A 299 -15.37 5.12 -3.85
C ARG A 299 -15.19 6.51 -3.21
N PRO A 300 -15.46 6.67 -1.90
CA PRO A 300 -15.46 7.98 -1.24
C PRO A 300 -14.19 8.81 -1.47
N MET A 301 -13.01 8.17 -1.39
CA MET A 301 -11.70 8.82 -1.52
C MET A 301 -11.08 8.69 -2.92
N SER A 302 -11.75 8.02 -3.86
CA SER A 302 -11.28 7.92 -5.23
C SER A 302 -11.34 9.28 -5.94
N PRO A 303 -10.48 9.54 -6.92
CA PRO A 303 -10.55 10.72 -7.76
C PRO A 303 -11.93 10.89 -8.40
N LYS A 304 -12.30 12.12 -8.72
CA LYS A 304 -13.62 12.45 -9.29
C LYS A 304 -13.48 13.29 -10.55
N GLY A 305 -14.47 13.20 -11.46
CA GLY A 305 -14.50 13.97 -12.71
C GLY A 305 -13.25 13.73 -13.56
N ALA A 306 -12.70 14.76 -14.17
CA ALA A 306 -11.53 14.67 -15.06
C ALA A 306 -10.31 14.05 -14.40
N ASN A 307 -10.13 14.18 -13.07
CA ASN A 307 -9.05 13.52 -12.35
C ASN A 307 -9.22 11.99 -12.30
N TRP A 308 -10.47 11.52 -12.27
CA TRP A 308 -10.75 10.09 -12.38
C TRP A 308 -10.36 9.55 -13.76
N ASP A 309 -10.75 10.25 -14.82
CA ASP A 309 -10.49 9.77 -16.19
C ASP A 309 -8.98 9.67 -16.44
N LEU A 310 -8.23 10.70 -16.03
CA LEU A 310 -6.77 10.70 -16.12
C LEU A 310 -6.12 9.60 -15.28
N ALA A 311 -6.60 9.39 -14.05
CA ALA A 311 -6.08 8.36 -13.17
C ALA A 311 -6.36 6.95 -13.73
N ALA A 312 -7.60 6.69 -14.17
CA ALA A 312 -7.99 5.40 -14.73
C ALA A 312 -7.17 5.03 -15.98
N GLU A 313 -6.90 6.01 -16.86
CA GLU A 313 -6.04 5.83 -18.04
C GLU A 313 -4.62 5.41 -17.59
N LYS A 314 -4.03 6.13 -16.63
CA LYS A 314 -2.66 5.86 -16.15
C LYS A 314 -2.54 4.58 -15.35
N TRP A 315 -3.57 4.19 -14.62
CA TRP A 315 -3.55 2.95 -13.85
C TRP A 315 -3.49 1.70 -14.74
N LEU A 316 -4.02 1.76 -15.96
CA LEU A 316 -3.92 0.65 -16.92
C LEU A 316 -2.49 0.39 -17.42
N ASP A 317 -1.55 1.35 -17.25
CA ASP A 317 -0.13 1.16 -17.52
C ASP A 317 0.59 0.34 -16.42
N LEU A 318 -0.09 0.06 -15.28
CA LEU A 318 0.46 -0.71 -14.15
C LEU A 318 0.34 -2.22 -14.41
N VAL A 319 1.08 -2.66 -15.40
CA VAL A 319 1.30 -4.05 -15.80
C VAL A 319 2.79 -4.25 -16.05
N SER A 320 3.29 -5.46 -15.92
CA SER A 320 4.67 -5.78 -16.35
C SER A 320 4.80 -5.67 -17.86
N ASP A 321 5.91 -5.15 -18.32
CA ASP A 321 6.21 -5.06 -19.78
C ASP A 321 6.35 -6.48 -20.36
N ASP A 322 6.07 -6.65 -21.65
CA ASP A 322 6.10 -7.97 -22.30
C ASP A 322 7.50 -8.63 -22.25
N ASP A 323 8.54 -7.82 -22.21
CA ASP A 323 9.95 -8.23 -22.13
C ASP A 323 10.53 -8.10 -20.71
N ALA A 324 9.67 -7.92 -19.69
CA ALA A 324 10.10 -7.86 -18.31
C ALA A 324 10.76 -9.16 -17.86
N VAL A 325 11.86 -9.03 -17.13
CA VAL A 325 12.63 -10.18 -16.63
C VAL A 325 12.34 -10.36 -15.14
N PHE A 326 11.88 -11.55 -14.79
CA PHE A 326 11.68 -11.96 -13.39
C PHE A 326 12.87 -12.80 -12.92
N ASP A 327 13.27 -12.62 -11.65
CA ASP A 327 14.30 -13.44 -11.00
C ASP A 327 13.87 -14.91 -10.86
N ASN A 328 12.56 -15.15 -10.75
CA ASN A 328 11.97 -16.49 -10.70
C ASN A 328 10.60 -16.51 -11.36
N VAL A 329 10.25 -17.61 -11.99
CA VAL A 329 8.93 -17.82 -12.64
C VAL A 329 8.38 -19.17 -12.24
N VAL A 330 7.19 -19.16 -11.66
CA VAL A 330 6.42 -20.35 -11.30
C VAL A 330 5.19 -20.43 -12.20
N VAL A 331 5.04 -21.53 -12.94
CA VAL A 331 3.88 -21.75 -13.82
C VAL A 331 3.05 -22.91 -13.28
N MET A 332 1.74 -22.71 -13.25
CA MET A 332 0.75 -23.71 -12.84
C MET A 332 -0.42 -23.73 -13.82
N GLN A 333 -1.10 -24.87 -13.90
CA GLN A 333 -2.36 -25.01 -14.64
C GLN A 333 -3.53 -24.98 -13.65
N ALA A 334 -4.49 -24.10 -13.87
CA ALA A 334 -5.66 -23.96 -13.01
C ALA A 334 -6.47 -25.27 -12.94
N ALA A 335 -6.52 -26.02 -14.03
CA ALA A 335 -7.19 -27.31 -14.09
C ALA A 335 -6.59 -28.38 -13.17
N ASP A 336 -5.34 -28.24 -12.75
CA ASP A 336 -4.68 -29.20 -11.84
C ASP A 336 -4.92 -28.86 -10.36
N ILE A 337 -5.49 -27.68 -10.07
CA ILE A 337 -5.78 -27.25 -8.71
C ILE A 337 -7.10 -27.90 -8.24
N ALA A 338 -7.02 -28.69 -7.19
CA ALA A 338 -8.16 -29.26 -6.49
C ALA A 338 -8.49 -28.42 -5.23
N PRO A 339 -9.67 -28.58 -4.63
CA PRO A 339 -9.94 -28.01 -3.31
C PRO A 339 -8.87 -28.38 -2.30
N GLN A 340 -8.41 -27.40 -1.52
CA GLN A 340 -7.29 -27.51 -0.59
C GLN A 340 -7.78 -27.49 0.85
N VAL A 341 -7.02 -28.13 1.73
CA VAL A 341 -7.17 -28.04 3.19
C VAL A 341 -5.79 -27.79 3.81
N THR A 342 -5.74 -26.98 4.86
CA THR A 342 -4.54 -26.73 5.63
C THR A 342 -4.82 -26.88 7.12
N TRP A 343 -3.81 -27.28 7.87
CA TRP A 343 -3.85 -27.36 9.34
C TRP A 343 -3.35 -26.08 10.02
N GLY A 344 -3.08 -25.05 9.24
CA GLY A 344 -2.37 -23.85 9.66
C GLY A 344 -0.86 -23.97 9.48
N SER A 345 -0.15 -22.98 9.92
CA SER A 345 1.33 -22.91 9.91
C SER A 345 1.89 -23.05 11.31
#